data_d1339d7712e040ee8a6b59927ca60089
#
_entry.id   d1339d7712e040ee8a6b59927ca60089
#
_cell.length_a   1.000
_cell.length_b   1.000
_cell.length_c   1.000
_cell.angle_alpha   90.00
_cell.angle_beta   90.00
_cell.angle_gamma   90.00
#
_symmetry.space_group_name_H-M   'P 1'
#
loop_
_entity.id
_entity.type
_entity.pdbx_description
1 polymer ?
#
loop_
_entity_poly.entity_id
_entity_poly.type
_entity_poly.pdbx_seq_one_letter_code
_entity_poly.pdbx_strand_id
1 'polypeptide(L)'
;MKRSALILVGLICLVPTGAQGQEKLKKPPPPSYTPGGPADFRHPGIDTDVFLYINHWKNSTPFEDHGGLIERDILTRGDPLHPPRKGAVLKYVKVYRRAVLEPRTKTAPVKAAGEQVFFYVASGKGRVEAGGKSAGLEEGSAVFIPAGREYRFLNLFAEPLEMYLVVEEAAPGFVPNTEISIGSYRGSQPVFGTHWAHIAHPFIYDVEPKFSNPMGFVVIAIDDFDIAQPHTHGPGTEEVWLQLRGRSLLFFGNRLLWQETGEAFLIPPNNTVPHASINHSEEPMLWLFMGCSRPEDASTSGHSKE
;
A
#
# COMPACT_ATOMS: atom_id res chain seq x y z
N MET A 1 65.53 -5.49 8.65
CA MET A 1 65.26 -6.08 7.34
C MET A 1 64.86 -7.54 7.56
N LYS A 2 63.57 -7.88 7.57
CA LYS A 2 63.09 -9.28 7.54
C LYS A 2 62.08 -9.38 6.41
N ARG A 3 62.44 -10.16 5.39
CA ARG A 3 61.58 -10.49 4.24
C ARG A 3 60.65 -11.62 4.65
N SER A 4 59.35 -11.42 4.62
CA SER A 4 58.35 -12.49 4.75
C SER A 4 57.94 -12.97 3.36
N ALA A 5 58.15 -14.26 3.13
CA ALA A 5 57.76 -14.96 1.93
C ALA A 5 56.25 -15.24 1.94
N LEU A 6 55.58 -14.88 0.85
CA LEU A 6 54.17 -15.22 0.64
C LEU A 6 54.10 -16.59 -0.04
N ILE A 7 53.52 -17.60 0.67
CA ILE A 7 53.25 -18.90 0.09
C ILE A 7 51.90 -18.88 -0.56
N LEU A 8 51.87 -19.00 -1.86
CA LEU A 8 50.65 -19.10 -2.67
C LEU A 8 50.25 -20.58 -2.75
N VAL A 9 49.23 -20.98 -2.00
CA VAL A 9 48.67 -22.34 -2.07
C VAL A 9 47.63 -22.36 -3.20
N GLY A 10 47.98 -22.93 -4.31
CA GLY A 10 47.12 -23.18 -5.44
C GLY A 10 46.13 -24.33 -5.12
N LEU A 11 44.86 -24.06 -4.97
CA LEU A 11 43.81 -25.06 -4.87
C LEU A 11 43.42 -25.52 -6.28
N ILE A 12 43.88 -26.68 -6.69
CA ILE A 12 43.47 -27.33 -7.94
C ILE A 12 42.13 -28.00 -7.67
N CYS A 13 41.04 -27.36 -8.16
CA CYS A 13 39.73 -27.99 -8.22
C CYS A 13 39.72 -28.99 -9.40
N LEU A 14 39.82 -30.29 -9.09
CA LEU A 14 39.50 -31.37 -10.02
C LEU A 14 37.98 -31.35 -10.30
N VAL A 15 37.58 -30.89 -11.48
CA VAL A 15 36.21 -31.02 -11.96
C VAL A 15 36.05 -32.43 -12.50
N PRO A 16 35.11 -33.25 -11.98
CA PRO A 16 34.83 -34.53 -12.59
C PRO A 16 34.14 -34.35 -13.92
N THR A 17 34.79 -34.72 -15.01
CA THR A 17 34.19 -34.84 -16.34
C THR A 17 33.27 -36.03 -16.39
N GLY A 18 32.11 -35.95 -15.76
CA GLY A 18 30.99 -36.84 -16.00
C GLY A 18 30.19 -36.32 -17.19
N ALA A 19 30.31 -36.98 -18.34
CA ALA A 19 29.44 -36.82 -19.47
C ALA A 19 28.02 -37.29 -19.07
N GLN A 20 27.27 -36.44 -18.35
CA GLN A 20 25.84 -36.60 -18.24
C GLN A 20 25.24 -36.16 -19.55
N GLY A 21 24.65 -37.14 -20.28
CA GLY A 21 23.89 -36.84 -21.49
C GLY A 21 22.88 -35.77 -21.18
N GLN A 22 23.03 -34.62 -21.83
CA GLN A 22 22.00 -33.57 -21.82
C GLN A 22 20.72 -34.17 -22.38
N GLU A 23 19.79 -34.54 -21.49
CA GLU A 23 18.44 -34.85 -21.87
C GLU A 23 17.91 -33.60 -22.59
N LYS A 24 17.74 -33.68 -23.92
CA LYS A 24 17.19 -32.58 -24.71
C LYS A 24 15.83 -32.27 -24.11
N LEU A 25 15.73 -31.14 -23.39
CA LEU A 25 14.46 -30.60 -22.93
C LEU A 25 13.50 -30.65 -24.13
N LYS A 26 12.54 -31.54 -24.07
CA LYS A 26 11.47 -31.62 -25.09
C LYS A 26 10.78 -30.25 -25.08
N LYS A 27 10.87 -29.57 -26.22
CA LYS A 27 10.16 -28.31 -26.42
C LYS A 27 8.68 -28.57 -26.06
N PRO A 28 8.08 -27.81 -25.12
CA PRO A 28 6.68 -28.02 -24.80
C PRO A 28 5.87 -27.89 -26.10
N PRO A 29 4.82 -28.70 -26.29
CA PRO A 29 3.98 -28.57 -27.46
C PRO A 29 3.49 -27.11 -27.54
N PRO A 30 3.41 -26.53 -28.74
CA PRO A 30 2.82 -25.20 -28.91
C PRO A 30 1.44 -25.22 -28.25
N PRO A 31 1.07 -24.14 -27.51
CA PRO A 31 -0.27 -24.05 -26.94
C PRO A 31 -1.27 -24.35 -28.07
N SER A 32 -2.21 -25.22 -27.81
CA SER A 32 -3.28 -25.57 -28.78
C SER A 32 -4.21 -24.35 -28.86
N TYR A 33 -3.82 -23.38 -29.67
CA TYR A 33 -4.66 -22.25 -30.00
C TYR A 33 -5.62 -22.72 -31.12
N THR A 34 -6.89 -22.85 -30.79
CA THR A 34 -7.96 -23.05 -31.80
C THR A 34 -8.54 -21.67 -32.10
N PRO A 35 -8.21 -21.04 -33.22
CA PRO A 35 -8.83 -19.78 -33.60
C PRO A 35 -10.31 -20.01 -33.86
N GLY A 36 -11.21 -19.28 -33.18
CA GLY A 36 -12.59 -19.15 -33.61
C GLY A 36 -13.70 -19.75 -32.76
N GLY A 37 -13.40 -20.27 -31.55
CA GLY A 37 -14.47 -20.48 -30.58
C GLY A 37 -14.70 -19.20 -29.78
N PRO A 38 -15.91 -18.93 -29.24
CA PRO A 38 -16.02 -17.97 -28.14
C PRO A 38 -15.12 -18.51 -27.02
N ALA A 39 -13.99 -17.86 -26.89
CA ALA A 39 -13.02 -18.26 -25.90
C ALA A 39 -13.65 -18.05 -24.54
N ASP A 40 -14.18 -19.11 -23.97
CA ASP A 40 -14.45 -19.17 -22.55
C ASP A 40 -13.08 -19.32 -21.85
N PHE A 41 -12.27 -18.28 -21.97
CA PHE A 41 -10.99 -18.15 -21.27
C PHE A 41 -11.18 -17.76 -19.80
N ARG A 42 -12.38 -17.95 -19.26
CA ARG A 42 -12.61 -17.79 -17.84
C ARG A 42 -11.85 -18.87 -17.10
N HIS A 43 -10.68 -18.51 -16.65
CA HIS A 43 -9.96 -19.36 -15.71
C HIS A 43 -10.58 -19.15 -14.33
N PRO A 44 -11.27 -20.16 -13.74
CA PRO A 44 -11.77 -20.05 -12.38
C PRO A 44 -10.58 -19.69 -11.48
N GLY A 45 -10.59 -18.50 -10.88
CA GLY A 45 -9.53 -18.01 -10.04
C GLY A 45 -8.66 -16.89 -10.63
N ILE A 46 -8.63 -16.67 -11.96
CA ILE A 46 -7.97 -15.50 -12.57
C ILE A 46 -9.00 -14.44 -13.00
N ASP A 47 -10.24 -14.82 -13.16
CA ASP A 47 -11.33 -13.95 -13.64
C ASP A 47 -11.99 -13.13 -12.51
N THR A 48 -11.23 -12.78 -11.49
CA THR A 48 -11.67 -11.76 -10.54
C THR A 48 -11.91 -10.45 -11.28
N ASP A 49 -13.08 -9.85 -11.10
CA ASP A 49 -13.35 -8.51 -11.63
C ASP A 49 -12.52 -7.47 -10.89
N VAL A 50 -11.29 -7.28 -11.34
CA VAL A 50 -10.32 -6.36 -10.71
C VAL A 50 -10.80 -4.91 -10.71
N PHE A 51 -11.76 -4.54 -11.57
CA PHE A 51 -12.33 -3.19 -11.57
C PHE A 51 -13.13 -2.86 -10.31
N LEU A 52 -13.57 -3.85 -9.54
CA LEU A 52 -14.20 -3.67 -8.24
C LEU A 52 -13.20 -3.23 -7.16
N TYR A 53 -11.91 -3.53 -7.35
CA TYR A 53 -10.86 -3.34 -6.36
C TYR A 53 -10.06 -2.04 -6.51
N ILE A 54 -10.23 -1.33 -7.61
CA ILE A 54 -9.56 -0.05 -7.89
C ILE A 54 -10.59 1.08 -7.93
N ASN A 55 -10.33 2.20 -7.24
CA ASN A 55 -11.22 3.34 -7.24
C ASN A 55 -10.47 4.66 -7.04
N HIS A 56 -11.06 5.75 -7.52
CA HIS A 56 -10.54 7.10 -7.43
C HIS A 56 -11.49 7.97 -6.59
N TRP A 57 -10.96 8.87 -5.76
CA TRP A 57 -11.76 9.79 -4.95
C TRP A 57 -12.75 10.63 -5.77
N LYS A 58 -12.47 10.89 -7.05
CA LYS A 58 -13.36 11.64 -7.97
C LYS A 58 -14.71 10.95 -8.18
N ASN A 59 -14.78 9.63 -7.96
CA ASN A 59 -15.99 8.84 -8.13
C ASN A 59 -16.95 8.90 -6.92
N SER A 60 -16.57 9.58 -5.84
CA SER A 60 -17.39 9.72 -4.63
C SER A 60 -17.91 11.15 -4.46
N THR A 61 -19.05 11.29 -3.82
CA THR A 61 -19.60 12.59 -3.43
C THR A 61 -18.81 13.18 -2.27
N PRO A 62 -18.47 14.48 -2.28
CA PRO A 62 -17.83 15.11 -1.13
C PRO A 62 -18.81 15.24 0.05
N PHE A 63 -18.27 15.16 1.25
CA PHE A 63 -18.99 15.39 2.50
C PHE A 63 -18.04 15.98 3.55
N GLU A 64 -18.56 16.53 4.61
CA GLU A 64 -17.78 17.04 5.73
C GLU A 64 -17.63 15.97 6.83
N ASP A 65 -16.40 15.73 7.28
CA ASP A 65 -16.09 14.89 8.44
C ASP A 65 -14.86 15.47 9.18
N HIS A 66 -14.40 14.80 10.24
CA HIS A 66 -13.21 15.17 11.02
C HIS A 66 -13.12 16.67 11.34
N GLY A 67 -14.27 17.26 11.72
CA GLY A 67 -14.36 18.64 12.20
C GLY A 67 -14.39 19.70 11.10
N GLY A 68 -14.81 19.34 9.88
CA GLY A 68 -14.96 20.24 8.72
C GLY A 68 -13.91 20.02 7.65
N LEU A 69 -13.23 18.86 7.61
CA LEU A 69 -12.51 18.44 6.42
C LEU A 69 -13.50 18.06 5.32
N ILE A 70 -13.24 18.49 4.10
CA ILE A 70 -13.99 18.04 2.93
C ILE A 70 -13.41 16.70 2.48
N GLU A 71 -14.17 15.62 2.64
CA GLU A 71 -13.72 14.27 2.42
C GLU A 71 -14.40 13.59 1.23
N ARG A 72 -13.69 12.64 0.62
CA ARG A 72 -14.17 11.78 -0.45
C ARG A 72 -13.63 10.36 -0.27
N ASP A 73 -14.54 9.38 -0.26
CA ASP A 73 -14.17 7.98 -0.18
C ASP A 73 -13.38 7.53 -1.42
N ILE A 74 -12.37 6.70 -1.20
CA ILE A 74 -11.65 5.97 -2.25
C ILE A 74 -11.98 4.49 -2.12
N LEU A 75 -11.61 3.88 -0.99
CA LEU A 75 -11.98 2.50 -0.66
C LEU A 75 -12.75 2.50 0.65
N THR A 76 -13.70 1.59 0.77
CA THR A 76 -14.59 1.48 1.95
C THR A 76 -14.66 0.05 2.44
N ARG A 77 -15.11 -0.13 3.68
CA ARG A 77 -15.39 -1.46 4.23
C ARG A 77 -16.31 -2.26 3.31
N GLY A 78 -15.98 -3.54 3.14
CA GLY A 78 -16.70 -4.50 2.32
C GLY A 78 -16.16 -5.92 2.52
N ASP A 79 -16.45 -6.78 1.57
CA ASP A 79 -15.88 -8.12 1.50
C ASP A 79 -14.78 -8.14 0.43
N PRO A 80 -13.50 -8.31 0.81
CA PRO A 80 -12.41 -8.35 -0.17
C PRO A 80 -12.42 -9.59 -1.08
N LEU A 81 -13.21 -10.62 -0.76
CA LEU A 81 -13.38 -11.80 -1.63
C LEU A 81 -14.58 -11.64 -2.57
N HIS A 82 -15.63 -10.94 -2.14
CA HIS A 82 -16.88 -10.72 -2.89
C HIS A 82 -17.35 -9.27 -2.74
N PRO A 83 -16.65 -8.31 -3.35
CA PRO A 83 -17.01 -6.90 -3.19
C PRO A 83 -18.44 -6.62 -3.65
N PRO A 84 -19.30 -6.05 -2.81
CA PRO A 84 -20.70 -5.76 -3.17
C PRO A 84 -20.82 -4.63 -4.19
N ARG A 85 -19.80 -3.79 -4.31
CA ARG A 85 -19.68 -2.68 -5.26
C ARG A 85 -18.23 -2.23 -5.38
N LYS A 86 -17.95 -1.44 -6.41
CA LYS A 86 -16.62 -0.86 -6.65
C LYS A 86 -16.12 -0.11 -5.41
N GLY A 87 -14.90 -0.41 -4.98
CA GLY A 87 -14.22 0.20 -3.84
C GLY A 87 -14.69 -0.29 -2.45
N ALA A 88 -15.70 -1.17 -2.34
CA ALA A 88 -16.12 -1.74 -1.07
C ALA A 88 -15.37 -3.05 -0.79
N VAL A 89 -14.07 -2.94 -0.45
CA VAL A 89 -13.11 -4.05 -0.45
C VAL A 89 -12.32 -4.19 0.85
N LEU A 90 -12.42 -3.22 1.78
CA LEU A 90 -11.62 -3.21 3.01
C LEU A 90 -12.23 -4.10 4.08
N LYS A 91 -11.40 -4.89 4.76
CA LYS A 91 -11.80 -5.76 5.88
C LYS A 91 -11.32 -5.22 7.23
N TYR A 92 -10.05 -4.84 7.33
CA TYR A 92 -9.40 -4.50 8.59
C TYR A 92 -9.41 -3.01 8.91
N VAL A 93 -9.56 -2.17 7.90
CA VAL A 93 -9.80 -0.74 8.10
C VAL A 93 -11.20 -0.34 7.64
N LYS A 94 -11.71 0.74 8.18
CA LYS A 94 -13.06 1.23 7.88
C LYS A 94 -13.12 1.88 6.51
N VAL A 95 -12.11 2.71 6.19
CA VAL A 95 -12.14 3.55 5.00
C VAL A 95 -10.76 4.09 4.65
N TYR A 96 -10.55 4.32 3.36
CA TYR A 96 -9.44 5.07 2.77
C TYR A 96 -10.03 6.27 2.03
N ARG A 97 -9.61 7.52 2.35
CA ARG A 97 -10.21 8.76 1.84
C ARG A 97 -9.17 9.77 1.38
N ARG A 98 -9.60 10.70 0.53
CA ARG A 98 -8.97 12.00 0.35
C ARG A 98 -9.69 13.01 1.23
N ALA A 99 -8.93 13.87 1.91
CA ALA A 99 -9.44 14.97 2.74
C ALA A 99 -8.76 16.29 2.36
N VAL A 100 -9.49 17.37 2.45
CA VAL A 100 -9.00 18.72 2.15
C VAL A 100 -9.41 19.68 3.26
N LEU A 101 -8.45 20.45 3.75
CA LEU A 101 -8.70 21.63 4.56
C LEU A 101 -8.46 22.87 3.72
N GLU A 102 -9.52 23.65 3.56
CA GLU A 102 -9.52 24.89 2.77
C GLU A 102 -8.47 25.90 3.24
N PRO A 103 -8.00 26.79 2.35
CA PRO A 103 -7.07 27.86 2.69
C PRO A 103 -7.56 28.73 3.85
N ARG A 104 -6.66 29.07 4.77
CA ARG A 104 -6.91 29.99 5.89
C ARG A 104 -8.07 29.58 6.79
N THR A 105 -8.29 28.26 6.93
CA THR A 105 -9.30 27.67 7.79
C THR A 105 -8.69 26.75 8.85
N LYS A 106 -9.54 26.29 9.74
CA LYS A 106 -9.19 25.26 10.74
C LYS A 106 -10.39 24.34 10.96
N THR A 107 -10.12 23.09 11.32
CA THR A 107 -11.18 22.20 11.76
C THR A 107 -11.68 22.56 13.14
N ALA A 108 -12.90 22.17 13.49
CA ALA A 108 -13.32 22.02 14.87
C ALA A 108 -12.47 20.93 15.53
N PRO A 109 -12.30 20.95 16.86
CA PRO A 109 -11.67 19.84 17.57
C PRO A 109 -12.46 18.53 17.38
N VAL A 110 -11.74 17.44 17.11
CA VAL A 110 -12.29 16.11 16.90
C VAL A 110 -11.76 15.17 17.98
N LYS A 111 -12.63 14.32 18.52
CA LYS A 111 -12.27 13.27 19.46
C LYS A 111 -13.11 12.04 19.16
N ALA A 112 -12.54 11.04 18.51
CA ALA A 112 -13.19 9.77 18.20
C ALA A 112 -12.74 8.70 19.22
N ALA A 113 -13.65 8.25 20.08
CA ALA A 113 -13.31 7.34 21.18
C ALA A 113 -12.95 5.92 20.70
N GLY A 114 -13.52 5.47 19.59
CA GLY A 114 -13.35 4.12 19.04
C GLY A 114 -12.58 4.04 17.73
N GLU A 115 -12.03 5.15 17.24
CA GLU A 115 -11.36 5.20 15.96
C GLU A 115 -9.94 5.76 16.07
N GLN A 116 -9.03 5.17 15.34
CA GLN A 116 -7.66 5.63 15.11
C GLN A 116 -7.53 6.11 13.69
N VAL A 117 -6.83 7.20 13.45
CA VAL A 117 -6.73 7.79 12.13
C VAL A 117 -5.26 8.03 11.76
N PHE A 118 -4.89 7.54 10.59
CA PHE A 118 -3.64 7.87 9.94
C PHE A 118 -3.89 8.91 8.86
N PHE A 119 -3.17 10.03 8.88
CA PHE A 119 -3.19 11.06 7.85
C PHE A 119 -1.84 11.13 7.16
N TYR A 120 -1.85 11.27 5.84
CA TYR A 120 -0.68 11.56 5.01
C TYR A 120 -0.91 12.84 4.23
N VAL A 121 0.00 13.80 4.34
CA VAL A 121 -0.08 15.08 3.60
C VAL A 121 0.40 14.87 2.18
N ALA A 122 -0.51 14.98 1.22
CA ALA A 122 -0.25 14.84 -0.20
C ALA A 122 0.23 16.14 -0.85
N SER A 123 -0.30 17.28 -0.39
CA SER A 123 0.13 18.60 -0.86
C SER A 123 -0.26 19.70 0.12
N GLY A 124 0.36 20.87 -0.04
CA GLY A 124 0.12 22.02 0.82
C GLY A 124 0.90 21.98 2.12
N LYS A 125 0.58 22.93 3.00
CA LYS A 125 1.16 23.08 4.34
C LYS A 125 0.07 23.32 5.36
N GLY A 126 0.33 22.91 6.60
CA GLY A 126 -0.61 23.11 7.68
C GLY A 126 0.03 22.85 9.03
N ARG A 127 -0.83 22.63 10.00
CA ARG A 127 -0.43 22.30 11.37
C ARG A 127 -1.45 21.37 11.98
N VAL A 128 -0.99 20.42 12.77
CA VAL A 128 -1.83 19.61 13.66
C VAL A 128 -1.61 20.06 15.10
N GLU A 129 -2.70 20.13 15.86
CA GLU A 129 -2.68 20.33 17.31
C GLU A 129 -3.40 19.17 17.97
N ALA A 130 -2.75 18.53 18.95
CA ALA A 130 -3.31 17.42 19.71
C ALA A 130 -2.59 17.27 21.07
N GLY A 131 -3.33 17.01 22.14
CA GLY A 131 -2.77 16.77 23.46
C GLY A 131 -1.88 17.90 24.00
N GLY A 132 -2.17 19.15 23.65
CA GLY A 132 -1.36 20.32 24.04
C GLY A 132 -0.07 20.51 23.21
N LYS A 133 0.21 19.63 22.27
CA LYS A 133 1.34 19.74 21.33
C LYS A 133 0.85 20.32 19.99
N SER A 134 1.78 20.94 19.26
CA SER A 134 1.53 21.48 17.92
C SER A 134 2.71 21.19 17.02
N ALA A 135 2.45 20.68 15.81
CA ALA A 135 3.49 20.39 14.82
C ALA A 135 3.11 20.91 13.42
N GLY A 136 4.12 21.42 12.70
CA GLY A 136 3.98 21.79 11.30
C GLY A 136 3.84 20.56 10.41
N LEU A 137 3.08 20.71 9.34
CA LEU A 137 2.84 19.69 8.33
C LEU A 137 3.17 20.25 6.96
N GLU A 138 3.75 19.41 6.12
CA GLU A 138 4.02 19.67 4.72
C GLU A 138 3.91 18.36 3.92
N GLU A 139 3.98 18.44 2.60
CA GLU A 139 3.96 17.26 1.73
C GLU A 139 4.93 16.17 2.22
N GLY A 140 4.44 14.95 2.38
CA GLY A 140 5.21 13.81 2.88
C GLY A 140 5.14 13.63 4.39
N SER A 141 4.54 14.56 5.14
CA SER A 141 4.26 14.37 6.57
C SER A 141 3.18 13.32 6.78
N ALA A 142 3.32 12.54 7.85
CA ALA A 142 2.30 11.62 8.33
C ALA A 142 1.96 11.91 9.78
N VAL A 143 0.69 11.76 10.14
CA VAL A 143 0.17 11.92 11.49
C VAL A 143 -0.67 10.73 11.85
N PHE A 144 -0.36 10.05 12.95
CA PHE A 144 -1.20 9.02 13.53
C PHE A 144 -1.89 9.56 14.77
N ILE A 145 -3.20 9.50 14.81
CA ILE A 145 -4.05 9.94 15.91
C ILE A 145 -4.65 8.69 16.58
N PRO A 146 -4.25 8.37 17.83
CA PRO A 146 -4.82 7.26 18.58
C PRO A 146 -6.29 7.50 18.97
N ALA A 147 -7.04 6.43 19.14
CA ALA A 147 -8.42 6.49 19.60
C ALA A 147 -8.55 7.27 20.92
N GLY A 148 -9.56 8.14 20.99
CA GLY A 148 -9.83 8.99 22.15
C GLY A 148 -8.92 10.20 22.30
N ARG A 149 -7.98 10.43 21.41
CA ARG A 149 -7.15 11.64 21.42
C ARG A 149 -7.87 12.77 20.69
N GLU A 150 -8.02 13.92 21.33
CA GLU A 150 -8.54 15.12 20.68
C GLU A 150 -7.46 15.76 19.81
N TYR A 151 -7.85 16.20 18.62
CA TYR A 151 -6.98 16.89 17.66
C TYR A 151 -7.75 17.89 16.81
N ARG A 152 -7.01 18.79 16.16
CA ARG A 152 -7.51 19.66 15.09
C ARG A 152 -6.40 19.98 14.09
N PHE A 153 -6.81 20.35 12.88
CA PHE A 153 -5.91 20.86 11.84
C PHE A 153 -6.10 22.35 11.64
N LEU A 154 -5.01 23.01 11.26
CA LEU A 154 -5.01 24.43 10.88
C LEU A 154 -4.30 24.57 9.53
N ASN A 155 -4.94 25.25 8.61
CA ASN A 155 -4.33 25.71 7.37
C ASN A 155 -4.23 27.25 7.41
N LEU A 156 -3.03 27.75 7.67
CA LEU A 156 -2.75 29.20 7.74
C LEU A 156 -2.26 29.77 6.41
N PHE A 157 -2.16 28.91 5.36
CA PHE A 157 -1.59 29.22 4.05
C PHE A 157 -2.69 29.55 3.03
N ALA A 158 -2.26 30.03 1.84
CA ALA A 158 -3.15 30.37 0.76
C ALA A 158 -3.58 29.16 -0.11
N GLU A 159 -2.84 28.06 0.01
CA GLU A 159 -3.11 26.83 -0.72
C GLU A 159 -3.87 25.83 0.15
N PRO A 160 -4.72 24.96 -0.41
CA PRO A 160 -5.35 23.88 0.36
C PRO A 160 -4.33 22.95 0.99
N LEU A 161 -4.64 22.41 2.16
CA LEU A 161 -3.94 21.28 2.75
C LEU A 161 -4.67 19.99 2.30
N GLU A 162 -4.06 19.24 1.41
CA GLU A 162 -4.61 17.99 0.92
C GLU A 162 -3.98 16.80 1.62
N MET A 163 -4.81 15.88 2.06
CA MET A 163 -4.38 14.69 2.80
C MET A 163 -5.07 13.44 2.27
N TYR A 164 -4.43 12.30 2.45
CA TYR A 164 -5.08 11.00 2.45
C TYR A 164 -5.22 10.52 3.88
N LEU A 165 -6.30 9.85 4.20
CA LEU A 165 -6.54 9.32 5.52
C LEU A 165 -7.03 7.88 5.48
N VAL A 166 -6.67 7.14 6.53
CA VAL A 166 -7.14 5.78 6.79
C VAL A 166 -7.70 5.74 8.20
N VAL A 167 -8.91 5.25 8.33
CA VAL A 167 -9.59 5.09 9.61
C VAL A 167 -9.63 3.61 9.99
N GLU A 168 -9.11 3.30 11.17
CA GLU A 168 -9.26 2.00 11.80
C GLU A 168 -10.26 2.11 12.97
N GLU A 169 -11.24 1.21 13.03
CA GLU A 169 -12.01 1.00 14.26
C GLU A 169 -11.18 0.16 15.21
N ALA A 170 -10.87 0.69 16.38
CA ALA A 170 -10.10 -0.01 17.40
C ALA A 170 -10.86 -1.25 17.88
N ALA A 171 -10.18 -2.39 17.91
CA ALA A 171 -10.79 -3.65 18.35
C ALA A 171 -11.26 -3.55 19.82
N PRO A 172 -12.32 -4.25 20.21
CA PRO A 172 -12.77 -4.31 21.61
C PRO A 172 -11.62 -4.73 22.56
N GLY A 173 -11.42 -3.97 23.61
CA GLY A 173 -10.33 -4.22 24.58
C GLY A 173 -8.94 -3.76 24.15
N PHE A 174 -8.78 -3.21 22.96
CA PHE A 174 -7.52 -2.63 22.52
C PHE A 174 -7.17 -1.39 23.35
N VAL A 175 -5.90 -1.27 23.75
CA VAL A 175 -5.38 -0.11 24.48
C VAL A 175 -4.55 0.75 23.51
N PRO A 176 -5.08 1.89 23.06
CA PRO A 176 -4.39 2.78 22.13
C PRO A 176 -3.20 3.47 22.80
N ASN A 177 -2.31 4.04 21.97
CA ASN A 177 -1.29 4.95 22.45
C ASN A 177 -1.92 6.20 23.10
N THR A 178 -1.20 6.83 24.02
CA THR A 178 -1.62 8.07 24.66
C THR A 178 -1.18 9.31 23.88
N GLU A 179 -0.16 9.18 23.06
CA GLU A 179 0.44 10.27 22.27
C GLU A 179 0.20 10.08 20.79
N ILE A 180 0.09 11.21 20.07
CA ILE A 180 0.12 11.20 18.61
C ILE A 180 1.52 10.86 18.11
N SER A 181 1.60 10.22 16.95
CA SER A 181 2.87 10.02 16.23
C SER A 181 2.91 10.92 15.00
N ILE A 182 4.03 11.62 14.82
CA ILE A 182 4.24 12.51 13.68
C ILE A 182 5.57 12.14 13.03
N GLY A 183 5.58 12.06 11.71
CA GLY A 183 6.80 11.74 10.98
C GLY A 183 6.73 12.18 9.53
N SER A 184 7.82 11.94 8.80
CA SER A 184 7.92 12.17 7.37
C SER A 184 8.83 11.14 6.76
N TYR A 185 8.47 10.62 5.60
CA TYR A 185 9.35 9.71 4.86
C TYR A 185 10.60 10.39 4.28
N ARG A 186 10.55 11.72 4.07
CA ARG A 186 11.63 12.47 3.42
C ARG A 186 12.96 12.45 4.20
N GLY A 187 12.91 12.30 5.51
CA GLY A 187 14.08 12.20 6.37
C GLY A 187 14.53 10.78 6.69
N SER A 188 13.84 9.77 6.18
CA SER A 188 14.15 8.38 6.43
C SER A 188 15.28 7.87 5.52
N GLN A 189 15.98 6.84 6.01
CA GLN A 189 16.86 6.05 5.15
C GLN A 189 16.00 5.06 4.36
N PRO A 190 16.08 5.04 3.02
CA PRO A 190 15.31 4.10 2.23
C PRO A 190 15.80 2.66 2.44
N VAL A 191 14.89 1.72 2.32
CA VAL A 191 15.15 0.28 2.30
C VAL A 191 14.97 -0.22 0.88
N PHE A 192 15.97 -0.91 0.37
CA PHE A 192 16.01 -1.44 -1.00
C PHE A 192 15.80 -2.96 -1.00
N GLY A 193 15.38 -3.50 -2.15
CA GLY A 193 15.46 -4.91 -2.45
C GLY A 193 14.28 -5.75 -2.00
N THR A 194 13.21 -5.14 -1.50
CA THR A 194 11.92 -5.82 -1.39
C THR A 194 11.20 -5.73 -2.75
N HIS A 195 10.71 -6.87 -3.27
CA HIS A 195 9.93 -6.89 -4.51
C HIS A 195 10.61 -6.15 -5.70
N TRP A 196 11.88 -6.48 -5.98
CA TRP A 196 12.72 -5.96 -7.07
C TRP A 196 12.97 -4.46 -6.97
N ALA A 197 12.15 -3.65 -7.67
CA ALA A 197 12.33 -2.20 -7.79
C ALA A 197 11.74 -1.39 -6.62
N HIS A 198 11.23 -2.04 -5.56
CA HIS A 198 10.69 -1.29 -4.44
C HIS A 198 11.80 -0.58 -3.66
N ILE A 199 11.68 0.73 -3.55
CA ILE A 199 12.45 1.56 -2.65
C ILE A 199 11.49 2.04 -1.56
N ALA A 200 11.52 1.38 -0.40
CA ALA A 200 10.62 1.68 0.70
C ALA A 200 11.18 2.82 1.55
N HIS A 201 10.41 3.88 1.71
CA HIS A 201 10.71 5.01 2.58
C HIS A 201 9.83 4.95 3.83
N PRO A 202 10.32 4.39 4.94
CA PRO A 202 9.57 4.34 6.19
C PRO A 202 9.35 5.74 6.75
N PHE A 203 8.28 5.91 7.52
CA PHE A 203 8.09 7.14 8.28
C PHE A 203 8.93 7.14 9.55
N ILE A 204 9.41 8.33 9.95
CA ILE A 204 10.03 8.57 11.25
C ILE A 204 8.96 9.17 12.15
N TYR A 205 8.76 8.56 13.32
CA TYR A 205 7.74 8.97 14.29
C TYR A 205 8.35 9.36 15.62
N ASP A 206 7.77 10.38 16.28
CA ASP A 206 8.12 10.72 17.65
C ASP A 206 7.65 9.63 18.63
N VAL A 207 6.52 9.00 18.32
CA VAL A 207 5.96 7.86 19.04
C VAL A 207 5.58 6.79 18.01
N GLU A 208 5.92 5.54 18.29
CA GLU A 208 5.58 4.43 17.40
C GLU A 208 4.05 4.30 17.24
N PRO A 209 3.51 4.30 16.03
CA PRO A 209 2.08 4.09 15.78
C PRO A 209 1.67 2.70 16.26
N LYS A 210 0.52 2.63 16.93
CA LYS A 210 -0.03 1.36 17.40
C LYS A 210 -1.46 1.21 16.92
N PHE A 211 -1.63 0.38 15.90
CA PHE A 211 -2.93 -0.04 15.40
C PHE A 211 -3.44 -1.26 16.15
N SER A 212 -4.75 -1.50 16.17
CA SER A 212 -5.34 -2.73 16.73
C SER A 212 -5.13 -3.92 15.79
N ASN A 213 -5.00 -3.67 14.49
CA ASN A 213 -4.55 -4.64 13.51
C ASN A 213 -3.05 -4.46 13.24
N PRO A 214 -2.29 -5.55 12.95
CA PRO A 214 -0.87 -5.45 12.62
C PRO A 214 -0.69 -4.86 11.23
N MET A 215 -0.70 -3.54 11.12
CA MET A 215 -0.56 -2.83 9.85
C MET A 215 0.60 -1.83 9.88
N GLY A 216 1.14 -1.57 8.69
CA GLY A 216 2.18 -0.59 8.46
C GLY A 216 1.88 0.30 7.25
N PHE A 217 2.51 1.48 7.28
CA PHE A 217 2.45 2.44 6.19
C PHE A 217 3.87 2.83 5.79
N VAL A 218 4.12 2.89 4.48
CA VAL A 218 5.38 3.40 3.93
C VAL A 218 5.10 4.12 2.62
N VAL A 219 6.01 5.02 2.23
CA VAL A 219 6.03 5.51 0.84
C VAL A 219 6.93 4.58 0.04
N ILE A 220 6.42 4.05 -1.06
CA ILE A 220 7.19 3.26 -2.01
C ILE A 220 7.51 4.10 -3.21
N ALA A 221 8.79 4.13 -3.60
CA ALA A 221 9.24 4.66 -4.88
C ALA A 221 9.57 3.50 -5.83
N ILE A 222 9.29 3.69 -7.11
CA ILE A 222 9.78 2.84 -8.21
C ILE A 222 10.47 3.78 -9.18
N ASP A 223 11.77 3.53 -9.44
CA ASP A 223 12.58 4.35 -10.32
C ASP A 223 12.13 4.30 -11.78
N ASP A 224 12.75 5.10 -12.61
CA ASP A 224 12.48 5.22 -14.02
C ASP A 224 12.58 3.86 -14.75
N PHE A 225 11.57 3.54 -15.54
CA PHE A 225 11.43 2.32 -16.33
C PHE A 225 11.54 0.99 -15.56
N ASP A 226 11.34 1.03 -14.25
CA ASP A 226 11.39 -0.15 -13.39
C ASP A 226 10.01 -0.77 -13.15
N ILE A 227 10.02 -2.04 -12.72
CA ILE A 227 8.82 -2.82 -12.43
C ILE A 227 8.94 -3.50 -11.06
N ALA A 228 7.87 -3.41 -10.27
CA ALA A 228 7.72 -4.19 -9.05
C ALA A 228 7.60 -5.70 -9.36
N GLN A 229 8.06 -6.55 -8.45
CA GLN A 229 7.93 -8.00 -8.60
C GLN A 229 6.46 -8.42 -8.66
N PRO A 230 6.01 -9.12 -9.72
CA PRO A 230 4.66 -9.67 -9.74
C PRO A 230 4.47 -10.76 -8.67
N HIS A 231 3.42 -10.63 -7.86
CA HIS A 231 3.09 -11.62 -6.82
C HIS A 231 1.60 -11.55 -6.46
N THR A 232 1.15 -12.46 -5.59
CA THR A 232 -0.24 -12.57 -5.13
C THR A 232 -0.28 -12.54 -3.60
N HIS A 233 -1.45 -12.21 -3.05
CA HIS A 233 -1.70 -12.29 -1.61
C HIS A 233 -2.81 -13.28 -1.29
N GLY A 234 -2.66 -13.95 -0.14
CA GLY A 234 -3.62 -14.90 0.39
C GLY A 234 -4.55 -14.31 1.45
N PRO A 235 -5.53 -15.11 1.89
CA PRO A 235 -6.42 -14.74 2.99
C PRO A 235 -5.64 -14.26 4.21
N GLY A 236 -6.19 -13.27 4.91
CA GLY A 236 -5.51 -12.64 6.05
C GLY A 236 -4.61 -11.47 5.68
N THR A 237 -4.42 -11.16 4.40
CA THR A 237 -3.68 -9.97 3.95
C THR A 237 -4.65 -8.90 3.45
N GLU A 238 -4.40 -7.65 3.83
CA GLU A 238 -5.02 -6.47 3.24
C GLU A 238 -3.92 -5.52 2.82
N GLU A 239 -3.73 -5.38 1.52
CA GLU A 239 -2.69 -4.55 0.95
C GLU A 239 -3.29 -3.54 -0.02
N VAL A 240 -3.04 -2.25 0.25
CA VAL A 240 -3.57 -1.13 -0.52
C VAL A 240 -2.42 -0.27 -1.05
N TRP A 241 -2.51 0.09 -2.32
CA TRP A 241 -1.59 0.98 -3.01
C TRP A 241 -2.33 2.21 -3.52
N LEU A 242 -2.02 3.37 -2.97
CA LEU A 242 -2.52 4.66 -3.44
C LEU A 242 -1.43 5.36 -4.27
N GLN A 243 -1.72 5.71 -5.51
CA GLN A 243 -0.81 6.51 -6.35
C GLN A 243 -0.70 7.94 -5.81
N LEU A 244 0.50 8.33 -5.35
CA LEU A 244 0.81 9.66 -4.85
C LEU A 244 1.32 10.59 -5.96
N ARG A 245 2.16 10.06 -6.84
CA ARG A 245 2.78 10.83 -7.92
C ARG A 245 3.00 9.98 -9.15
N GLY A 246 2.74 10.57 -10.31
CA GLY A 246 2.87 9.94 -11.61
C GLY A 246 1.58 9.21 -12.04
N ARG A 247 1.69 8.50 -13.13
CA ARG A 247 0.68 7.63 -13.71
C ARG A 247 1.33 6.29 -14.02
N SER A 248 1.00 5.26 -13.29
CA SER A 248 1.61 3.95 -13.49
C SER A 248 0.81 3.06 -14.44
N LEU A 249 1.49 2.09 -15.02
CA LEU A 249 0.85 0.96 -15.65
C LEU A 249 0.78 -0.15 -14.59
N LEU A 250 -0.44 -0.54 -14.22
CA LEU A 250 -0.72 -1.57 -13.24
C LEU A 250 -1.04 -2.89 -13.94
N PHE A 251 -0.19 -3.91 -13.73
CA PHE A 251 -0.55 -5.29 -14.02
C PHE A 251 -1.42 -5.81 -12.87
N PHE A 252 -2.67 -6.17 -13.15
CA PHE A 252 -3.64 -6.54 -12.11
C PHE A 252 -4.53 -7.70 -12.58
N GLY A 253 -4.27 -8.88 -12.03
CA GLY A 253 -4.89 -10.12 -12.52
C GLY A 253 -4.50 -10.41 -13.97
N ASN A 254 -5.48 -10.43 -14.84
CA ASN A 254 -5.28 -10.60 -16.29
C ASN A 254 -5.41 -9.28 -17.08
N ARG A 255 -5.29 -8.13 -16.41
CA ARG A 255 -5.48 -6.81 -17.01
C ARG A 255 -4.23 -5.94 -16.87
N LEU A 256 -4.09 -5.02 -17.82
CA LEU A 256 -3.23 -3.87 -17.72
C LEU A 256 -4.11 -2.63 -17.57
N LEU A 257 -3.95 -1.90 -16.49
CA LEU A 257 -4.74 -0.74 -16.15
C LEU A 257 -3.83 0.47 -15.97
N TRP A 258 -4.33 1.64 -16.30
CA TRP A 258 -3.71 2.87 -15.85
C TRP A 258 -4.15 3.15 -14.41
N GLN A 259 -3.18 3.43 -13.54
CA GLN A 259 -3.44 3.96 -12.20
C GLN A 259 -3.03 5.43 -12.16
N GLU A 260 -3.99 6.28 -11.82
CA GLU A 260 -3.80 7.73 -11.77
C GLU A 260 -3.50 8.20 -10.34
N THR A 261 -2.84 9.36 -10.20
CA THR A 261 -2.65 10.01 -8.90
C THR A 261 -4.00 10.21 -8.18
N GLY A 262 -4.10 9.73 -6.94
CA GLY A 262 -5.33 9.76 -6.15
C GLY A 262 -6.23 8.54 -6.33
N GLU A 263 -5.81 7.57 -7.10
CA GLU A 263 -6.46 6.28 -7.25
C GLU A 263 -5.80 5.24 -6.34
N ALA A 264 -6.61 4.43 -5.68
CA ALA A 264 -6.12 3.33 -4.85
C ALA A 264 -6.71 2.00 -5.30
N PHE A 265 -5.94 0.93 -5.14
CA PHE A 265 -6.42 -0.43 -5.30
C PHE A 265 -6.06 -1.29 -4.09
N LEU A 266 -6.91 -2.28 -3.82
CA LEU A 266 -6.65 -3.38 -2.89
C LEU A 266 -6.37 -4.64 -3.69
N ILE A 267 -5.34 -5.39 -3.30
CA ILE A 267 -5.04 -6.68 -3.91
C ILE A 267 -6.00 -7.73 -3.34
N PRO A 268 -6.82 -8.42 -4.19
CA PRO A 268 -7.69 -9.48 -3.72
C PRO A 268 -6.92 -10.57 -2.97
N PRO A 269 -7.26 -10.85 -1.69
CA PRO A 269 -6.51 -11.81 -0.88
C PRO A 269 -6.96 -13.27 -1.16
N ASN A 270 -6.88 -13.70 -2.41
CA ASN A 270 -7.40 -14.99 -2.88
C ASN A 270 -6.33 -15.90 -3.50
N ASN A 271 -5.04 -15.54 -3.43
CA ASN A 271 -3.89 -16.23 -4.03
C ASN A 271 -3.90 -16.35 -5.56
N THR A 272 -4.85 -15.72 -6.27
CA THR A 272 -5.02 -15.92 -7.71
C THR A 272 -4.86 -14.67 -8.54
N VAL A 273 -4.88 -13.49 -7.93
CA VAL A 273 -4.76 -12.20 -8.62
C VAL A 273 -3.35 -11.66 -8.45
N PRO A 274 -2.45 -11.84 -9.43
CA PRO A 274 -1.14 -11.22 -9.40
C PRO A 274 -1.26 -9.72 -9.64
N HIS A 275 -0.33 -8.97 -9.07
CA HIS A 275 -0.22 -7.54 -9.30
C HIS A 275 1.24 -7.12 -9.42
N ALA A 276 1.49 -6.03 -10.15
CA ALA A 276 2.76 -5.32 -10.20
C ALA A 276 2.53 -3.89 -10.69
N SER A 277 3.14 -2.94 -10.03
CA SER A 277 3.18 -1.56 -10.50
C SER A 277 4.41 -1.37 -11.42
N ILE A 278 4.20 -0.70 -12.53
CA ILE A 278 5.21 -0.46 -13.57
C ILE A 278 5.36 1.04 -13.75
N ASN A 279 6.58 1.52 -13.56
CA ASN A 279 6.95 2.87 -13.93
C ASN A 279 7.40 2.88 -15.40
N HIS A 280 6.64 3.56 -16.25
CA HIS A 280 6.91 3.68 -17.69
C HIS A 280 7.46 5.05 -18.07
N SER A 281 7.91 5.84 -17.10
CA SER A 281 8.40 7.22 -17.30
C SER A 281 9.85 7.37 -16.86
N GLU A 282 10.44 8.52 -17.23
CA GLU A 282 11.78 8.93 -16.83
C GLU A 282 11.84 9.56 -15.43
N GLU A 283 10.72 9.58 -14.71
CA GLU A 283 10.61 10.14 -13.36
C GLU A 283 10.17 9.10 -12.35
N PRO A 284 10.71 9.10 -11.13
CA PRO A 284 10.27 8.19 -10.09
C PRO A 284 8.78 8.37 -9.77
N MET A 285 8.06 7.28 -9.67
CA MET A 285 6.67 7.25 -9.25
C MET A 285 6.58 6.90 -7.76
N LEU A 286 5.58 7.45 -7.08
CA LEU A 286 5.40 7.25 -5.64
C LEU A 286 4.02 6.69 -5.34
N TRP A 287 3.97 5.78 -4.35
CA TRP A 287 2.75 5.24 -3.76
C TRP A 287 2.76 5.38 -2.25
N LEU A 288 1.59 5.61 -1.66
CA LEU A 288 1.37 5.34 -0.26
C LEU A 288 0.89 3.89 -0.14
N PHE A 289 1.75 3.07 0.44
CA PHE A 289 1.49 1.67 0.71
C PHE A 289 0.91 1.50 2.11
N MET A 290 -0.13 0.69 2.23
CA MET A 290 -0.65 0.16 3.49
C MET A 290 -0.67 -1.36 3.42
N GLY A 291 -0.04 -2.02 4.36
CA GLY A 291 -0.08 -3.47 4.50
C GLY A 291 -0.58 -3.89 5.88
N CYS A 292 -1.52 -4.81 5.93
CA CYS A 292 -2.01 -5.46 7.14
C CYS A 292 -1.95 -6.98 6.95
N SER A 293 -1.46 -7.71 7.94
CA SER A 293 -1.39 -9.19 7.89
C SER A 293 -1.98 -9.79 9.16
N ARG A 294 -3.00 -10.62 8.99
CA ARG A 294 -3.67 -11.39 10.04
C ARG A 294 -3.69 -12.88 9.68
N PRO A 295 -2.60 -13.61 9.92
CA PRO A 295 -2.48 -15.04 9.55
C PRO A 295 -3.56 -15.93 10.15
N GLU A 296 -4.11 -15.56 11.31
CA GLU A 296 -5.23 -16.25 11.97
C GLU A 296 -6.50 -16.28 11.10
N ASP A 297 -6.72 -15.25 10.30
CA ASP A 297 -7.87 -15.18 9.39
C ASP A 297 -7.69 -16.05 8.13
N ALA A 298 -6.47 -16.46 7.83
CA ALA A 298 -6.17 -17.38 6.73
C ALA A 298 -6.64 -18.82 7.04
N SER A 299 -6.63 -19.20 8.33
CA SER A 299 -7.01 -20.54 8.76
C SER A 299 -8.54 -20.78 8.80
N THR A 300 -9.33 -19.70 8.83
CA THR A 300 -10.80 -19.77 8.91
C THR A 300 -11.48 -19.87 7.55
N SER A 301 -10.76 -19.61 6.45
CA SER A 301 -11.25 -19.86 5.09
C SER A 301 -11.10 -21.34 4.75
N GLY A 302 -11.89 -22.18 5.45
CA GLY A 302 -11.86 -23.64 5.28
C GLY A 302 -12.17 -24.02 3.84
N HIS A 303 -11.17 -24.55 3.16
CA HIS A 303 -11.44 -25.55 2.16
C HIS A 303 -12.01 -26.76 2.89
N SER A 304 -13.34 -26.89 2.92
CA SER A 304 -13.97 -28.20 3.07
C SER A 304 -13.37 -29.04 1.95
N LYS A 305 -12.54 -30.00 2.34
CA LYS A 305 -12.10 -31.07 1.45
C LYS A 305 -13.36 -31.85 1.09
N GLU A 306 -13.88 -31.66 -0.10
CA GLU A 306 -14.65 -32.67 -0.81
C GLU A 306 -13.79 -33.29 -1.91
#